data_fad209731079c9e0d61afc92061479bd
#
_entry.id   fad209731079c9e0d61afc92061479bd
#
_cell.length_a   1.000
_cell.length_b   1.000
_cell.length_c   1.000
_cell.angle_alpha   90.00
_cell.angle_beta   90.00
_cell.angle_gamma   90.00
#
_symmetry.space_group_name_H-M   'P 1'
#
loop_
_entity.id
_entity.type
_entity.pdbx_description
1 polymer ?
#
loop_
_entity_poly.entity_id
_entity_poly.type
_entity_poly.pdbx_seq_one_letter_code
_entity_poly.pdbx_strand_id
1 'polypeptide(L)'
;MSQDWIVACEFASLAANDVARFDTAEATYAVIKTKDGECSVIDGLCTHGKAHLAEGFVDDTTIECPKHNGRFNALTGEPVASPVRVATTVYETRVNDGKIEFRKP
;
A
#
# COMPACT_ATOMS: atom_id res chain seq x y z
N MET A 1 -7.30 24.31 6.77
CA MET A 1 -6.37 23.97 5.73
C MET A 1 -6.71 22.64 5.09
N SER A 2 -6.95 22.67 3.83
CA SER A 2 -7.24 21.42 3.15
C SER A 2 -5.95 20.63 2.93
N GLN A 3 -6.11 19.31 2.94
CA GLN A 3 -5.03 18.41 2.58
C GLN A 3 -5.23 18.03 1.15
N ASP A 4 -4.22 18.30 0.35
CA ASP A 4 -4.32 18.03 -1.06
C ASP A 4 -4.19 16.52 -1.31
N TRP A 5 -4.97 16.05 -2.26
CA TRP A 5 -4.85 14.68 -2.73
C TRP A 5 -3.60 14.56 -3.59
N ILE A 6 -2.89 13.46 -3.38
CA ILE A 6 -1.68 13.14 -4.14
C ILE A 6 -2.05 12.03 -5.13
N VAL A 7 -1.78 12.25 -6.40
CA VAL A 7 -2.02 11.25 -7.43
C VAL A 7 -0.87 10.25 -7.41
N ALA A 8 -1.17 8.99 -7.14
CA ALA A 8 -0.16 7.94 -7.12
C ALA A 8 0.04 7.33 -8.50
N CYS A 9 -1.03 6.88 -9.14
CA CYS A 9 -0.95 6.29 -10.46
C CYS A 9 -2.36 6.17 -11.04
N GLU A 10 -2.43 5.75 -12.30
CA GLU A 10 -3.72 5.45 -12.92
C GLU A 10 -4.24 4.12 -12.42
N PHE A 11 -5.54 4.07 -12.17
CA PHE A 11 -6.18 2.85 -11.69
C PHE A 11 -5.96 1.70 -12.66
N ALA A 12 -6.08 1.97 -13.96
CA ALA A 12 -5.96 0.95 -14.99
C ALA A 12 -4.52 0.45 -15.18
N SER A 13 -3.54 1.17 -14.66
CA SER A 13 -2.14 0.76 -14.80
C SER A 13 -1.74 -0.31 -13.79
N LEU A 14 -2.57 -0.57 -12.79
CA LEU A 14 -2.28 -1.53 -11.75
C LEU A 14 -3.27 -2.69 -11.83
N ALA A 15 -2.75 -3.90 -11.98
CA ALA A 15 -3.59 -5.08 -12.06
C ALA A 15 -4.15 -5.46 -10.69
N ALA A 16 -5.24 -6.23 -10.69
CA ALA A 16 -5.76 -6.78 -9.44
C ALA A 16 -4.73 -7.73 -8.81
N ASN A 17 -4.71 -7.81 -7.50
CA ASN A 17 -3.72 -8.58 -6.75
C ASN A 17 -2.29 -8.11 -7.03
N ASP A 18 -2.09 -6.80 -7.15
CA ASP A 18 -0.77 -6.28 -7.48
C ASP A 18 -0.46 -5.05 -6.64
N VAL A 19 0.80 -4.67 -6.67
CA VAL A 19 1.32 -3.54 -5.89
C VAL A 19 2.34 -2.79 -6.73
N ALA A 20 2.36 -1.47 -6.57
CA ALA A 20 3.32 -0.61 -7.26
C ALA A 20 3.98 0.31 -6.25
N ARG A 21 5.23 0.67 -6.53
CA ARG A 21 5.97 1.63 -5.71
C ARG A 21 5.65 3.04 -6.17
N PHE A 22 5.49 3.94 -5.21
CA PHE A 22 5.31 5.35 -5.48
C PHE A 22 6.14 6.17 -4.50
N ASP A 23 7.02 7.01 -5.03
CA ASP A 23 7.91 7.83 -4.21
C ASP A 23 7.58 9.30 -4.38
N THR A 24 7.66 10.03 -3.27
CA THR A 24 7.66 11.49 -3.30
C THR A 24 9.04 11.96 -2.82
N ALA A 25 9.24 13.27 -2.79
CA ALA A 25 10.51 13.81 -2.29
C ALA A 25 10.75 13.46 -0.81
N GLU A 26 9.69 13.15 -0.07
CA GLU A 26 9.77 12.99 1.38
C GLU A 26 9.55 11.56 1.87
N ALA A 27 8.92 10.71 1.05
CA ALA A 27 8.52 9.39 1.52
C ALA A 27 8.35 8.41 0.36
N THR A 28 8.24 7.13 0.72
CA THR A 28 8.01 6.06 -0.25
C THR A 28 6.77 5.28 0.18
N TYR A 29 6.00 4.86 -0.79
CA TYR A 29 4.69 4.23 -0.57
C TYR A 29 4.53 2.98 -1.40
N ALA A 30 3.62 2.12 -0.98
CA ALA A 30 3.16 0.98 -1.76
C ALA A 30 1.69 1.21 -2.10
N VAL A 31 1.37 1.16 -3.39
CA VAL A 31 0.02 1.34 -3.90
C VAL A 31 -0.52 -0.03 -4.25
N ILE A 32 -1.61 -0.43 -3.61
CA ILE A 32 -2.11 -1.80 -3.67
C ILE A 32 -3.49 -1.82 -4.32
N LYS A 33 -3.69 -2.81 -5.20
CA LYS A 33 -5.01 -3.14 -5.72
C LYS A 33 -5.31 -4.57 -5.32
N THR A 34 -6.38 -4.76 -4.54
CA THR A 34 -6.75 -6.09 -4.08
C THR A 34 -7.38 -6.91 -5.21
N LYS A 35 -7.67 -8.17 -4.91
CA LYS A 35 -8.31 -9.07 -5.86
C LYS A 35 -9.64 -8.50 -6.38
N ASP A 36 -10.39 -7.84 -5.51
CA ASP A 36 -11.70 -7.29 -5.87
C ASP A 36 -11.62 -5.88 -6.44
N GLY A 37 -10.42 -5.34 -6.61
CA GLY A 37 -10.24 -4.02 -7.19
C GLY A 37 -10.25 -2.87 -6.19
N GLU A 38 -10.30 -3.16 -4.90
CA GLU A 38 -10.15 -2.12 -3.88
C GLU A 38 -8.71 -1.62 -3.85
N CYS A 39 -8.54 -0.34 -3.65
CA CYS A 39 -7.21 0.26 -3.65
C CYS A 39 -6.86 0.79 -2.27
N SER A 40 -5.58 0.68 -1.93
CA SER A 40 -5.05 1.31 -0.72
C SER A 40 -3.63 1.81 -0.99
N VAL A 41 -3.22 2.80 -0.21
CA VAL A 41 -1.84 3.30 -0.22
C VAL A 41 -1.34 3.20 1.20
N ILE A 42 -0.22 2.51 1.36
CA ILE A 42 0.40 2.29 2.67
C ILE A 42 1.85 2.76 2.63
N ASP A 43 2.47 2.86 3.79
CA ASP A 43 3.91 3.11 3.84
C ASP A 43 4.65 2.02 3.07
N GLY A 44 5.66 2.42 2.32
CA GLY A 44 6.38 1.49 1.46
C GLY A 44 7.32 0.56 2.21
N LEU A 45 7.85 1.00 3.35
CA LEU A 45 8.80 0.19 4.10
C LEU A 45 8.10 -0.70 5.11
N CYS A 46 8.52 -1.96 5.14
CA CYS A 46 7.99 -2.92 6.10
C CYS A 46 8.36 -2.49 7.52
N THR A 47 7.41 -2.58 8.46
CA THR A 47 7.67 -2.18 9.84
C THR A 47 8.63 -3.12 10.56
N HIS A 48 8.83 -4.33 10.03
CA HIS A 48 9.72 -5.33 10.63
C HIS A 48 11.18 -5.14 10.21
N GLY A 49 11.43 -4.65 8.99
CA GLY A 49 12.79 -4.58 8.50
C GLY A 49 12.93 -3.62 7.33
N LYS A 50 14.00 -3.78 6.55
CA LYS A 50 14.35 -2.82 5.51
C LYS A 50 13.81 -3.19 4.12
N ALA A 51 12.86 -4.08 4.05
CA ALA A 51 12.28 -4.48 2.78
C ALA A 51 11.22 -3.48 2.34
N HIS A 52 11.06 -3.31 1.03
CA HIS A 52 10.02 -2.47 0.47
C HIS A 52 8.82 -3.34 0.11
N LEU A 53 7.64 -2.95 0.60
CA LEU A 53 6.43 -3.75 0.41
C LEU A 53 6.01 -3.82 -1.06
N ALA A 54 6.40 -2.85 -1.88
CA ALA A 54 6.10 -2.90 -3.31
C ALA A 54 6.82 -4.04 -4.03
N GLU A 55 7.83 -4.65 -3.41
CA GLU A 55 8.51 -5.83 -3.95
C GLU A 55 7.91 -7.12 -3.42
N GLY A 56 6.89 -7.04 -2.60
CA GLY A 56 6.23 -8.20 -2.04
C GLY A 56 5.07 -8.68 -2.88
N PHE A 57 4.15 -9.38 -2.24
CA PHE A 57 3.05 -10.03 -2.95
C PHE A 57 1.72 -9.64 -2.33
N VAL A 58 0.75 -9.31 -3.18
CA VAL A 58 -0.62 -9.07 -2.77
C VAL A 58 -1.41 -10.35 -2.95
N ASP A 59 -2.11 -10.77 -1.91
CA ASP A 59 -2.97 -11.94 -1.95
C ASP A 59 -4.29 -11.55 -1.30
N ASP A 60 -5.29 -11.31 -2.14
CA ASP A 60 -6.61 -10.85 -1.73
C ASP A 60 -6.50 -9.53 -0.96
N THR A 61 -6.69 -9.53 0.35
CA THR A 61 -6.62 -8.30 1.15
C THR A 61 -5.33 -8.16 1.94
N THR A 62 -4.34 -9.02 1.68
CA THR A 62 -3.08 -8.97 2.41
C THR A 62 -1.92 -8.62 1.49
N ILE A 63 -0.89 -8.00 2.07
CA ILE A 63 0.38 -7.80 1.40
C ILE A 63 1.48 -8.50 2.19
N GLU A 64 2.27 -9.31 1.50
CA GLU A 64 3.34 -10.07 2.11
C GLU A 64 4.67 -9.38 1.88
N CYS A 65 5.41 -9.18 2.98
CA CYS A 65 6.76 -8.61 2.92
C CYS A 65 7.69 -9.63 2.25
N PRO A 66 8.51 -9.18 1.29
CA PRO A 66 9.34 -10.14 0.54
C PRO A 66 10.48 -10.75 1.35
N LYS A 67 10.81 -10.15 2.50
CA LYS A 67 12.03 -10.56 3.20
C LYS A 67 11.82 -11.73 4.16
N HIS A 68 10.75 -11.70 4.96
CA HIS A 68 10.52 -12.76 5.95
C HIS A 68 9.09 -13.27 5.91
N ASN A 69 8.37 -12.99 4.83
CA ASN A 69 7.01 -13.47 4.60
C ASN A 69 6.01 -13.00 5.65
N GLY A 70 6.33 -11.91 6.36
CA GLY A 70 5.36 -11.27 7.22
C GLY A 70 4.24 -10.65 6.39
N ARG A 71 3.04 -10.57 6.95
CA ARG A 71 1.89 -10.08 6.21
C ARG A 71 1.15 -9.00 6.98
N PHE A 72 0.60 -8.06 6.23
CA PHE A 72 -0.28 -7.02 6.73
C PHE A 72 -1.61 -7.12 6.02
N ASN A 73 -2.68 -6.70 6.69
CA ASN A 73 -3.92 -6.42 5.99
C ASN A 73 -3.71 -5.14 5.19
N ALA A 74 -3.88 -5.21 3.87
CA ALA A 74 -3.59 -4.08 2.99
C ALA A 74 -4.56 -2.92 3.17
N LEU A 75 -5.75 -3.18 3.71
CA LEU A 75 -6.79 -2.16 3.86
C LEU A 75 -6.78 -1.52 5.25
N THR A 76 -6.32 -2.25 6.28
CA THR A 76 -6.29 -1.74 7.66
C THR A 76 -4.90 -1.49 8.19
N GLY A 77 -3.87 -2.10 7.58
CA GLY A 77 -2.49 -1.99 8.03
C GLY A 77 -2.13 -2.93 9.16
N GLU A 78 -3.07 -3.71 9.66
CA GLU A 78 -2.82 -4.58 10.81
C GLU A 78 -1.92 -5.76 10.43
N PRO A 79 -0.99 -6.15 11.32
CA PRO A 79 -0.18 -7.33 11.06
C PRO A 79 -1.02 -8.59 11.18
N VAL A 80 -0.90 -9.48 10.20
CA VAL A 80 -1.70 -10.72 10.18
C VAL A 80 -0.84 -11.98 10.15
N ALA A 81 0.48 -11.86 9.99
CA ALA A 81 1.37 -13.03 10.03
C ALA A 81 2.75 -12.62 10.49
N SER A 82 3.35 -13.49 11.33
CA SER A 82 4.73 -13.28 11.79
C SER A 82 5.69 -13.17 10.60
N PRO A 83 6.78 -12.44 10.74
CA PRO A 83 7.28 -11.80 11.96
C PRO A 83 6.83 -10.36 12.16
N VAL A 84 5.92 -9.83 11.33
CA VAL A 84 5.46 -8.45 11.52
C VAL A 84 4.56 -8.39 12.75
N ARG A 85 4.77 -7.36 13.58
CA ARG A 85 4.02 -7.16 14.82
C ARG A 85 3.47 -5.75 14.95
N VAL A 86 4.03 -4.82 14.20
CA VAL A 86 3.66 -3.41 14.26
C VAL A 86 2.87 -3.10 13.00
N ALA A 87 1.70 -2.49 13.16
CA ALA A 87 0.86 -2.11 12.04
C ALA A 87 1.58 -1.12 11.14
N THR A 88 1.32 -1.20 9.84
CA THR A 88 1.76 -0.18 8.89
C THR A 88 0.69 0.90 8.79
N THR A 89 1.08 2.07 8.30
CA THR A 89 0.14 3.18 8.13
C THR A 89 -0.59 3.04 6.80
N VAL A 90 -1.91 3.15 6.85
CA VAL A 90 -2.76 3.18 5.66
C VAL A 90 -3.30 4.60 5.53
N TYR A 91 -3.13 5.17 4.34
CA TYR A 91 -3.57 6.54 4.06
C TYR A 91 -4.97 6.52 3.46
N GLU A 92 -5.70 7.61 3.65
CA GLU A 92 -7.00 7.75 3.02
C GLU A 92 -6.81 7.71 1.50
N THR A 93 -7.54 6.83 0.83
CA THR A 93 -7.32 6.54 -0.60
C THR A 93 -8.65 6.59 -1.33
N ARG A 94 -8.61 7.07 -2.55
CA ARG A 94 -9.79 7.09 -3.42
C ARG A 94 -9.38 6.87 -4.87
N VAL A 95 -10.35 6.49 -5.70
CA VAL A 95 -10.19 6.52 -7.15
C VAL A 95 -11.02 7.69 -7.66
N ASN A 96 -10.37 8.62 -8.32
CA ASN A 96 -11.03 9.83 -8.81
C ASN A 96 -10.55 10.09 -10.24
N ASP A 97 -11.49 10.17 -11.17
CA ASP A 97 -11.18 10.43 -12.57
C ASP A 97 -10.17 9.43 -13.12
N GLY A 98 -10.34 8.15 -12.76
CA GLY A 98 -9.48 7.07 -13.20
C GLY A 98 -8.12 7.01 -12.55
N LYS A 99 -7.87 7.81 -11.50
CA LYS A 99 -6.58 7.86 -10.84
C LYS A 99 -6.70 7.45 -9.39
N ILE A 100 -5.71 6.72 -8.90
CA ILE A 100 -5.62 6.37 -7.49
C ILE A 100 -4.95 7.55 -6.79
N GLU A 101 -5.67 8.12 -5.83
CA GLU A 101 -5.21 9.28 -5.07
C GLU A 101 -5.24 8.97 -3.58
N PHE A 102 -4.33 9.58 -2.85
CA PHE A 102 -4.29 9.43 -1.41
C PHE A 102 -3.91 10.76 -0.76
N ARG A 103 -4.14 10.86 0.54
CA ARG A 103 -3.72 12.05 1.28
C ARG A 103 -3.31 11.68 2.69
N LYS A 104 -2.42 12.48 3.23
CA LYS A 104 -1.97 12.33 4.61
C LYS A 104 -2.98 12.98 5.55
N PRO A 105 -3.07 12.48 6.79
CA PRO A 105 -3.92 13.10 7.80
C PRO A 105 -3.45 14.49 8.19
#